data_e98c6dc9866aaef1d1d46b4af999b12b
#
_entry.id   e98c6dc9866aaef1d1d46b4af999b12b
#
_cell.length_a   1.000
_cell.length_b   1.000
_cell.length_c   1.000
_cell.angle_alpha   90.00
_cell.angle_beta   90.00
_cell.angle_gamma   90.00
#
_symmetry.space_group_name_H-M   'P 1'
#
loop_
_entity.id
_entity.type
_entity.pdbx_description
1 polymer ?
#
loop_
_entity_poly.entity_id
_entity_poly.type
_entity_poly.pdbx_seq_one_letter_code
_entity_poly.pdbx_strand_id
1 'polypeptide(L)'
;MKTKIAVIALIGLAAIGAFRSSLDAQPILQAAPAGQAPAEPSRSVWDGIYSDEQAKRGEPLYSEKCAACHGPDLTGGEMAPALAGAEFKSNWSGLSMGDLFERIRISMPQDNPGSLSRQQIVDVLAFVLSKNDFPTGTTEIPREGEALKQIRFEATKP
;
A
#
# COMPACT_ATOMS: atom_id res chain seq x y z
N MET A 1 -13.22 -56.56 -57.87
CA MET A 1 -14.66 -56.88 -58.14
C MET A 1 -15.41 -55.60 -57.82
N LYS A 2 -15.76 -54.77 -58.86
CA LYS A 2 -17.10 -54.74 -59.49
C LYS A 2 -18.19 -54.55 -58.41
N THR A 3 -18.97 -53.44 -58.33
CA THR A 3 -20.00 -53.00 -59.25
C THR A 3 -20.54 -51.66 -58.77
N LYS A 4 -20.54 -50.53 -59.48
CA LYS A 4 -21.65 -49.98 -60.31
C LYS A 4 -22.82 -49.39 -59.50
N ILE A 5 -22.94 -48.09 -59.59
CA ILE A 5 -23.93 -47.21 -60.30
C ILE A 5 -25.31 -47.17 -59.60
N ALA A 6 -25.76 -45.96 -59.25
CA ALA A 6 -26.94 -45.34 -59.86
C ALA A 6 -27.08 -43.86 -59.41
N VAL A 7 -27.19 -43.06 -60.44
CA VAL A 7 -27.62 -41.63 -60.43
C VAL A 7 -29.11 -41.57 -60.32
N ILE A 8 -29.67 -40.72 -59.50
CA ILE A 8 -30.97 -40.09 -59.76
C ILE A 8 -30.89 -38.61 -59.36
N ALA A 9 -30.98 -37.77 -60.32
CA ALA A 9 -31.21 -36.33 -60.19
C ALA A 9 -32.72 -36.12 -59.96
N LEU A 10 -33.05 -35.23 -59.04
CA LEU A 10 -34.35 -34.57 -59.05
C LEU A 10 -34.20 -33.13 -58.60
N ILE A 11 -34.52 -32.28 -59.52
CA ILE A 11 -34.60 -30.84 -59.50
C ILE A 11 -35.80 -30.45 -58.62
N GLY A 12 -35.61 -29.60 -57.65
CA GLY A 12 -36.66 -28.95 -56.88
C GLY A 12 -36.34 -27.48 -56.65
N LEU A 13 -36.86 -26.66 -57.47
CA LEU A 13 -36.87 -25.22 -57.46
C LEU A 13 -37.75 -24.76 -56.30
N ALA A 14 -37.29 -23.85 -55.42
CA ALA A 14 -38.02 -22.63 -55.06
C ALA A 14 -37.61 -22.01 -53.71
N ALA A 15 -37.62 -20.77 -53.72
CA ALA A 15 -37.82 -19.75 -52.70
C ALA A 15 -36.54 -19.14 -52.08
N ILE A 16 -36.18 -18.06 -52.73
CA ILE A 16 -35.35 -16.98 -52.19
C ILE A 16 -36.12 -16.28 -51.08
N GLY A 17 -35.81 -16.59 -49.87
CA GLY A 17 -36.15 -15.83 -48.70
C GLY A 17 -34.96 -15.01 -48.27
N ALA A 18 -34.92 -13.76 -48.72
CA ALA A 18 -33.90 -12.80 -48.24
C ALA A 18 -34.17 -12.44 -46.78
N PHE A 19 -33.62 -13.19 -45.86
CA PHE A 19 -33.56 -12.80 -44.45
C PHE A 19 -32.41 -11.83 -44.27
N ARG A 20 -32.70 -10.53 -44.40
CA ARG A 20 -31.78 -9.46 -43.99
C ARG A 20 -31.74 -9.46 -42.48
N SER A 21 -30.83 -10.19 -41.92
CA SER A 21 -30.42 -10.00 -40.52
C SER A 21 -29.65 -8.68 -40.46
N SER A 22 -30.33 -7.64 -40.07
CA SER A 22 -29.70 -6.38 -39.64
C SER A 22 -28.93 -6.72 -38.38
N LEU A 23 -27.62 -6.90 -38.49
CA LEU A 23 -26.71 -6.89 -37.35
C LEU A 23 -26.63 -5.43 -36.89
N ASP A 24 -27.52 -5.04 -35.98
CA ASP A 24 -27.33 -3.87 -35.16
C ASP A 24 -26.08 -4.08 -34.32
N ALA A 25 -24.95 -3.64 -34.85
CA ALA A 25 -23.73 -3.50 -34.08
C ALA A 25 -23.93 -2.33 -33.12
N GLN A 26 -24.49 -2.60 -31.95
CA GLN A 26 -24.45 -1.63 -30.86
C GLN A 26 -22.98 -1.46 -30.47
N PRO A 27 -22.45 -0.22 -30.46
CA PRO A 27 -21.15 0.03 -29.91
C PRO A 27 -21.27 -0.26 -28.40
N ILE A 28 -20.65 -1.33 -27.96
CA ILE A 28 -20.44 -1.60 -26.54
C ILE A 28 -19.46 -0.52 -26.09
N LEU A 29 -20.00 0.59 -25.60
CA LEU A 29 -19.27 1.52 -24.75
C LEU A 29 -18.90 0.73 -23.47
N GLN A 30 -17.79 0.01 -23.56
CA GLN A 30 -17.14 -0.50 -22.36
C GLN A 30 -16.71 0.73 -21.58
N ALA A 31 -17.50 1.09 -20.56
CA ALA A 31 -17.05 2.00 -19.54
C ALA A 31 -15.75 1.41 -18.97
N ALA A 32 -14.64 2.10 -19.25
CA ALA A 32 -13.38 1.79 -18.58
C ALA A 32 -13.69 1.76 -17.07
N PRO A 33 -13.14 0.81 -16.31
CA PRO A 33 -13.29 0.84 -14.86
C PRO A 33 -12.81 2.21 -14.40
N ALA A 34 -13.73 2.98 -13.82
CA ALA A 34 -13.39 4.25 -13.18
C ALA A 34 -12.28 3.91 -12.19
N GLY A 35 -11.07 4.41 -12.45
CA GLY A 35 -9.96 4.25 -11.55
C GLY A 35 -10.44 4.70 -10.17
N GLN A 36 -10.46 3.78 -9.22
CA GLN A 36 -10.81 4.12 -7.85
C GLN A 36 -9.79 5.16 -7.41
N ALA A 37 -10.28 6.37 -7.15
CA ALA A 37 -9.47 7.38 -6.49
C ALA A 37 -8.86 6.73 -5.24
N PRO A 38 -7.58 7.02 -4.91
CA PRO A 38 -6.99 6.52 -3.68
C PRO A 38 -7.96 6.81 -2.53
N ALA A 39 -8.31 5.78 -1.76
CA ALA A 39 -9.20 5.97 -0.61
C ALA A 39 -8.54 7.00 0.32
N GLU A 40 -9.28 8.05 0.70
CA GLU A 40 -8.80 9.03 1.68
C GLU A 40 -8.40 8.30 2.96
N PRO A 41 -7.29 8.71 3.62
CA PRO A 41 -6.86 8.09 4.86
C PRO A 41 -7.99 8.08 5.89
N SER A 42 -8.28 6.92 6.44
CA SER A 42 -9.39 6.74 7.38
C SER A 42 -9.00 6.91 8.85
N ARG A 43 -7.69 6.99 9.14
CA ARG A 43 -7.10 7.11 10.49
C ARG A 43 -5.97 8.13 10.50
N SER A 44 -5.72 8.67 11.69
CA SER A 44 -4.60 9.56 11.98
C SER A 44 -3.62 8.90 12.96
N VAL A 45 -2.37 9.34 12.97
CA VAL A 45 -1.40 8.99 14.02
C VAL A 45 -1.88 9.42 15.41
N TRP A 46 -2.88 10.32 15.50
CA TRP A 46 -3.49 10.76 16.74
C TRP A 46 -4.58 9.83 17.27
N ASP A 47 -4.92 8.77 16.57
CA ASP A 47 -5.97 7.82 16.93
C ASP A 47 -5.46 6.63 17.78
N GLY A 48 -4.27 6.74 18.38
CA GLY A 48 -3.71 5.67 19.20
C GLY A 48 -3.45 4.40 18.38
N ILE A 49 -2.66 4.54 17.34
CA ILE A 49 -2.42 3.49 16.34
C ILE A 49 -1.38 2.44 16.77
N TYR A 50 -0.73 2.60 17.90
CA TYR A 50 0.27 1.68 18.44
C TYR A 50 0.03 1.42 19.93
N SER A 51 0.54 0.29 20.43
CA SER A 51 0.48 -0.03 21.86
C SER A 51 1.81 0.26 22.57
N ASP A 52 1.76 0.41 23.90
CA ASP A 52 2.98 0.55 24.72
C ASP A 52 3.91 -0.65 24.56
N GLU A 53 3.36 -1.86 24.46
CA GLU A 53 4.13 -3.08 24.25
C GLU A 53 4.87 -3.07 22.92
N GLN A 54 4.23 -2.56 21.87
CA GLN A 54 4.87 -2.41 20.57
C GLN A 54 6.02 -1.40 20.63
N ALA A 55 5.82 -0.25 21.26
CA ALA A 55 6.87 0.74 21.45
C ALA A 55 8.06 0.20 22.27
N LYS A 56 7.80 -0.58 23.34
CA LYS A 56 8.84 -1.24 24.13
C LYS A 56 9.65 -2.25 23.33
N ARG A 57 9.05 -2.96 22.38
CA ARG A 57 9.80 -3.85 21.47
C ARG A 57 10.66 -3.06 20.49
N GLY A 58 10.20 -1.88 20.09
CA GLY A 58 10.92 -1.00 19.16
C GLY A 58 12.16 -0.34 19.77
N GLU A 59 12.17 -0.05 21.06
CA GLU A 59 13.27 0.65 21.75
C GLU A 59 14.64 -0.04 21.60
N PRO A 60 14.81 -1.33 21.92
CA PRO A 60 16.10 -2.01 21.73
C PRO A 60 16.50 -2.12 20.25
N LEU A 61 15.53 -2.27 19.34
CA LEU A 61 15.79 -2.28 17.90
C LEU A 61 16.31 -0.92 17.42
N TYR A 62 15.69 0.17 17.89
CA TYR A 62 16.15 1.52 17.61
C TYR A 62 17.59 1.73 18.11
N SER A 63 17.83 1.38 19.36
CA SER A 63 19.14 1.52 19.99
C SER A 63 20.25 0.78 19.21
N GLU A 64 19.94 -0.43 18.74
CA GLU A 64 20.91 -1.26 18.01
C GLU A 64 21.11 -0.81 16.55
N LYS A 65 20.05 -0.43 15.85
CA LYS A 65 20.05 -0.27 14.38
C LYS A 65 20.01 1.18 13.89
N CYS A 66 19.61 2.13 14.75
CA CYS A 66 19.30 3.50 14.32
C CYS A 66 20.08 4.56 15.10
N ALA A 67 20.28 4.34 16.39
CA ALA A 67 20.82 5.35 17.30
C ALA A 67 22.23 5.82 16.95
N ALA A 68 23.04 4.97 16.31
CA ALA A 68 24.41 5.34 15.90
C ALA A 68 24.43 6.57 14.96
N CYS A 69 23.41 6.71 14.10
CA CYS A 69 23.30 7.83 13.17
C CYS A 69 22.29 8.88 13.64
N HIS A 70 21.13 8.44 14.14
CA HIS A 70 20.02 9.34 14.52
C HIS A 70 20.08 9.84 15.97
N GLY A 71 21.11 9.43 16.73
CA GLY A 71 21.27 9.78 18.14
C GLY A 71 20.38 8.93 19.07
N PRO A 72 20.82 8.69 20.31
CA PRO A 72 20.07 7.88 21.28
C PRO A 72 18.71 8.54 21.66
N ASP A 73 18.66 9.85 21.62
CA ASP A 73 17.49 10.66 21.95
C ASP A 73 16.68 11.11 20.70
N LEU A 74 16.90 10.46 19.55
CA LEU A 74 16.26 10.78 18.28
C LEU A 74 16.50 12.22 17.78
N THR A 75 17.48 12.91 18.30
CA THR A 75 17.77 14.34 17.97
C THR A 75 18.53 14.52 16.66
N GLY A 76 18.93 13.42 16.02
CA GLY A 76 19.76 13.47 14.82
C GLY A 76 21.20 13.88 15.11
N GLY A 77 21.92 14.23 14.06
CA GLY A 77 23.30 14.68 14.11
C GLY A 77 23.84 15.00 12.72
N GLU A 78 25.15 15.06 12.58
CA GLU A 78 25.80 15.34 11.27
C GLU A 78 25.50 14.25 10.22
N MET A 79 25.24 13.03 10.64
CA MET A 79 25.06 11.87 9.75
C MET A 79 23.62 11.63 9.35
N ALA A 80 22.65 12.04 10.16
CA ALA A 80 21.23 11.73 9.93
C ALA A 80 20.31 12.78 10.58
N PRO A 81 19.13 13.05 10.01
CA PRO A 81 18.17 14.00 10.57
C PRO A 81 17.58 13.50 11.88
N ALA A 82 17.00 14.42 12.64
CA ALA A 82 16.21 14.09 13.81
C ALA A 82 15.00 13.21 13.46
N LEU A 83 14.67 12.29 14.36
CA LEU A 83 13.48 11.45 14.29
C LEU A 83 12.46 11.81 15.38
N ALA A 84 12.67 12.89 16.10
CA ALA A 84 11.75 13.47 17.07
C ALA A 84 11.70 14.98 16.94
N GLY A 85 10.63 15.57 17.49
CA GLY A 85 10.43 17.00 17.54
C GLY A 85 9.71 17.61 16.34
N ALA A 86 9.67 18.94 16.31
CA ALA A 86 8.87 19.69 15.34
C ALA A 86 9.30 19.48 13.89
N GLU A 87 10.61 19.39 13.64
CA GLU A 87 11.13 19.18 12.29
C GLU A 87 10.70 17.80 11.73
N PHE A 88 10.87 16.73 12.50
CA PHE A 88 10.41 15.41 12.10
C PHE A 88 8.92 15.40 11.81
N LYS A 89 8.11 15.93 12.73
CA LYS A 89 6.65 16.00 12.56
C LYS A 89 6.26 16.80 11.32
N SER A 90 6.93 17.93 11.05
CA SER A 90 6.68 18.75 9.88
C SER A 90 7.02 18.04 8.57
N ASN A 91 8.17 17.35 8.53
CA ASN A 91 8.65 16.66 7.33
C ASN A 91 7.74 15.50 6.89
N TRP A 92 7.02 14.89 7.84
CA TRP A 92 6.12 13.78 7.57
C TRP A 92 4.65 14.18 7.51
N SER A 93 4.31 15.41 7.90
CA SER A 93 2.93 15.89 7.90
C SER A 93 2.31 15.87 6.51
N GLY A 94 1.12 15.28 6.40
CA GLY A 94 0.39 15.12 5.14
C GLY A 94 0.73 13.84 4.36
N LEU A 95 1.78 13.12 4.76
CA LEU A 95 2.12 11.80 4.22
C LEU A 95 1.41 10.69 5.01
N SER A 96 1.53 9.45 4.54
CA SER A 96 0.99 8.29 5.26
C SER A 96 2.06 7.58 6.11
N MET A 97 1.61 6.80 7.08
CA MET A 97 2.51 5.86 7.78
C MET A 97 3.12 4.84 6.81
N GLY A 98 2.46 4.56 5.69
CA GLY A 98 2.98 3.74 4.62
C GLY A 98 4.22 4.34 3.96
N ASP A 99 4.24 5.66 3.75
CA ASP A 99 5.39 6.35 3.16
C ASP A 99 6.61 6.31 4.11
N LEU A 100 6.38 6.53 5.41
CA LEU A 100 7.43 6.44 6.42
C LEU A 100 7.95 5.00 6.56
N PHE A 101 7.05 4.01 6.57
CA PHE A 101 7.41 2.60 6.59
C PHE A 101 8.27 2.22 5.38
N GLU A 102 7.86 2.61 4.16
CA GLU A 102 8.61 2.31 2.95
C GLU A 102 9.97 3.00 2.92
N ARG A 103 10.07 4.22 3.42
CA ARG A 103 11.36 4.89 3.57
C ARG A 103 12.33 4.05 4.42
N ILE A 104 11.90 3.56 5.56
CA ILE A 104 12.72 2.68 6.40
C ILE A 104 13.03 1.39 5.66
N ARG A 105 12.03 0.74 5.09
CA ARG A 105 12.17 -0.57 4.44
C ARG A 105 13.21 -0.58 3.32
N ILE A 106 13.25 0.48 2.51
CA ILE A 106 14.11 0.50 1.30
C ILE A 106 15.47 1.17 1.52
N SER A 107 15.63 1.99 2.57
CA SER A 107 16.84 2.80 2.73
C SER A 107 17.49 2.76 4.11
N MET A 108 16.86 2.11 5.10
CA MET A 108 17.38 2.05 6.47
C MET A 108 17.51 0.60 6.98
N PRO A 109 18.50 0.32 7.87
CA PRO A 109 19.65 1.15 8.17
C PRO A 109 20.50 1.41 6.92
N GLN A 110 21.13 2.58 6.83
CA GLN A 110 21.84 2.98 5.60
C GLN A 110 23.04 2.09 5.26
N ASP A 111 23.68 1.50 6.26
CA ASP A 111 24.77 0.53 6.11
C ASP A 111 24.30 -0.86 5.69
N ASN A 112 23.00 -1.19 5.87
CA ASN A 112 22.41 -2.48 5.49
C ASN A 112 20.91 -2.33 5.14
N PRO A 113 20.57 -1.65 4.03
CA PRO A 113 19.17 -1.42 3.62
C PRO A 113 18.40 -2.71 3.41
N GLY A 114 17.15 -2.75 3.86
CA GLY A 114 16.27 -3.91 3.70
C GLY A 114 16.53 -5.07 4.67
N SER A 115 17.45 -4.91 5.64
CA SER A 115 17.76 -5.95 6.63
C SER A 115 16.69 -6.13 7.71
N LEU A 116 15.84 -5.14 7.92
CA LEU A 116 14.78 -5.20 8.92
C LEU A 116 13.55 -5.92 8.38
N SER A 117 13.01 -6.82 9.18
CA SER A 117 11.70 -7.42 8.91
C SER A 117 10.59 -6.36 9.04
N ARG A 118 9.45 -6.60 8.39
CA ARG A 118 8.28 -5.70 8.49
C ARG A 118 7.84 -5.47 9.94
N GLN A 119 7.90 -6.52 10.79
CA GLN A 119 7.58 -6.41 12.22
C GLN A 119 8.57 -5.49 12.94
N GLN A 120 9.86 -5.65 12.71
CA GLN A 120 10.87 -4.78 13.32
C GLN A 120 10.68 -3.31 12.91
N ILE A 121 10.31 -3.05 11.66
CA ILE A 121 10.06 -1.67 11.19
C ILE A 121 8.87 -1.06 11.94
N VAL A 122 7.75 -1.77 12.05
CA VAL A 122 6.57 -1.21 12.76
C VAL A 122 6.79 -1.08 14.27
N ASP A 123 7.59 -1.94 14.87
CA ASP A 123 7.98 -1.81 16.28
C ASP A 123 8.87 -0.56 16.49
N VAL A 124 9.85 -0.32 15.62
CA VAL A 124 10.67 0.92 15.63
C VAL A 124 9.79 2.16 15.40
N LEU A 125 8.83 2.10 14.46
CA LEU A 125 7.89 3.18 14.22
C LEU A 125 7.05 3.50 15.46
N ALA A 126 6.56 2.49 16.19
CA ALA A 126 5.84 2.67 17.44
C ALA A 126 6.71 3.40 18.49
N PHE A 127 7.97 3.01 18.62
CA PHE A 127 8.92 3.69 19.49
C PHE A 127 9.14 5.15 19.07
N VAL A 128 9.36 5.42 17.78
CA VAL A 128 9.52 6.79 17.26
C VAL A 128 8.27 7.64 17.53
N LEU A 129 7.07 7.09 17.33
CA LEU A 129 5.82 7.80 17.62
C LEU A 129 5.70 8.12 19.12
N SER A 130 6.09 7.19 20.01
CA SER A 130 6.07 7.42 21.47
C SER A 130 7.00 8.55 21.90
N LYS A 131 8.13 8.73 21.22
CA LYS A 131 9.08 9.82 21.48
C LYS A 131 8.65 11.17 20.86
N ASN A 132 7.59 11.16 20.09
CA ASN A 132 6.97 12.34 19.47
C ASN A 132 5.62 12.73 20.13
N ASP A 133 5.30 12.19 21.30
CA ASP A 133 4.10 12.48 22.08
C ASP A 133 2.79 12.10 21.39
N PHE A 134 2.84 11.19 20.41
CA PHE A 134 1.61 10.63 19.85
C PHE A 134 0.95 9.67 20.83
N PRO A 135 -0.39 9.63 20.91
CA PRO A 135 -1.08 8.82 21.90
C PRO A 135 -0.94 7.32 21.62
N THR A 136 -0.79 6.55 22.70
CA THR A 136 -0.90 5.09 22.62
C THR A 136 -2.35 4.66 22.53
N GLY A 137 -2.58 3.47 21.99
CA GLY A 137 -3.87 2.80 21.91
C GLY A 137 -3.80 1.36 22.37
N THR A 138 -4.82 0.60 22.01
CA THR A 138 -4.94 -0.83 22.34
C THR A 138 -4.60 -1.75 21.19
N THR A 139 -4.32 -1.18 20.03
CA THR A 139 -3.96 -1.94 18.81
C THR A 139 -2.52 -1.66 18.42
N GLU A 140 -1.91 -2.55 17.66
CA GLU A 140 -0.57 -2.35 17.11
C GLU A 140 -0.63 -1.75 15.70
N ILE A 141 0.44 -1.06 15.30
CA ILE A 141 0.65 -0.63 13.91
C ILE A 141 0.66 -1.87 13.03
N PRO A 142 -0.19 -1.95 12.01
CA PRO A 142 -0.20 -3.09 11.10
C PRO A 142 1.09 -3.14 10.28
N ARG A 143 1.50 -4.33 9.87
CA ARG A 143 2.70 -4.53 9.04
C ARG A 143 2.38 -4.62 7.54
N GLU A 144 1.11 -4.58 7.18
CA GLU A 144 0.62 -4.62 5.81
C GLU A 144 0.63 -3.22 5.19
N GLY A 145 1.35 -3.06 4.07
CA GLY A 145 1.57 -1.74 3.44
C GLY A 145 0.28 -1.00 3.10
N GLU A 146 -0.75 -1.70 2.64
CA GLU A 146 -2.03 -1.06 2.28
C GLU A 146 -2.75 -0.51 3.53
N ALA A 147 -2.70 -1.20 4.66
CA ALA A 147 -3.27 -0.72 5.91
C ALA A 147 -2.51 0.52 6.43
N LEU A 148 -1.19 0.56 6.26
CA LEU A 148 -0.35 1.70 6.64
C LEU A 148 -0.64 2.96 5.79
N LYS A 149 -0.98 2.81 4.52
CA LYS A 149 -1.37 3.93 3.65
C LYS A 149 -2.67 4.61 4.08
N GLN A 150 -3.52 3.90 4.84
CA GLN A 150 -4.76 4.43 5.37
C GLN A 150 -4.57 5.23 6.68
N ILE A 151 -3.34 5.39 7.16
CA ILE A 151 -3.02 6.13 8.38
C ILE A 151 -2.26 7.39 7.98
N ARG A 152 -2.87 8.56 8.18
CA ARG A 152 -2.24 9.86 7.89
C ARG A 152 -1.30 10.26 9.02
N PHE A 153 -0.12 10.72 8.64
CA PHE A 153 0.79 11.38 9.56
C PHE A 153 0.44 12.88 9.63
N GLU A 154 0.14 13.39 10.80
CA GLU A 154 -0.24 14.78 11.04
C GLU A 154 0.62 15.37 12.15
N ALA A 155 1.27 16.52 11.87
CA ALA A 155 2.15 17.18 12.83
C ALA A 155 1.42 17.63 14.08
N THR A 156 0.15 18.03 13.95
CA THR A 156 -0.72 18.51 15.02
C THR A 156 -1.99 17.68 15.06
N LYS A 157 -2.56 17.56 16.25
CA LYS A 157 -3.86 16.90 16.40
C LYS A 157 -4.93 17.69 15.64
N PRO A 158 -5.72 17.03 14.75
CA PRO A 158 -6.81 17.69 14.01
C PRO A 158 -7.95 18.15 14.91
#